data_869ec8ca08f4141c9c9ae9a33f59305b
#
_entry.id   869ec8ca08f4141c9c9ae9a33f59305b
#
_cell.length_a   1.000
_cell.length_b   1.000
_cell.length_c   1.000
_cell.angle_alpha   90.00
_cell.angle_beta   90.00
_cell.angle_gamma   90.00
#
_symmetry.space_group_name_H-M   'P 1'
#
loop_
_entity.id
_entity.type
_entity.pdbx_description
1 polymer ?
#
loop_
_entity_poly.entity_id
_entity_poly.type
_entity_poly.pdbx_seq_one_letter_code
_entity_poly.pdbx_strand_id
1 'polypeptide(L)'
;MVGLVLPLSAADADSASAAIHVRNSAEFAAAISSLRDTGGTIRLRRNYYGGELLVRSRSASPLRLVGERGVRVESLLLESTQHVSVSRLTIAPIRQDAWLRITGSRHVVLNDILVTAKGTHYRATVQVSGSSHVVVRRSEFRHCGDRSPLFSNCLHLKPGTRHIRILDNWFHDCRGCDFIHGRFGYGLTLRGNRFERALPCRMDRHRCGHQDLVSFWSGNRLLVERNTFGVYKLGASQLYLIGGVDRVSIVNNVFRGTDPKVPGYRARVAIIIGSKGSKRVPRRVRIVNNTILTGTRRIDGYAGSIRMSGMYWGLQPRRRPLLANNVIGLVEDPHHVCSVARRAVSNVVLRGVACRGPNRVGRVHLDSVGQPTAASTLLIDRASRRLSARRDIDGRPRDSRPDIGAYEYRGPKPRN
;
A
#
# COMPACT_ATOMS: atom_id res chain seq x y z
N MET A 1 -18.28 -22.27 -7.28
CA MET A 1 -19.12 -21.34 -6.49
C MET A 1 -18.86 -19.93 -6.96
N VAL A 2 -19.80 -19.38 -7.71
CA VAL A 2 -19.76 -18.01 -8.27
C VAL A 2 -20.30 -17.10 -7.20
N GLY A 3 -19.46 -16.31 -6.58
CA GLY A 3 -19.88 -15.30 -5.61
C GLY A 3 -20.61 -14.15 -6.29
N LEU A 4 -21.88 -14.06 -6.09
CA LEU A 4 -22.76 -12.98 -6.53
C LEU A 4 -22.28 -11.68 -5.86
N VAL A 5 -21.63 -10.80 -6.59
CA VAL A 5 -21.37 -9.43 -6.17
C VAL A 5 -22.63 -8.65 -6.50
N LEU A 6 -23.50 -8.49 -5.52
CA LEU A 6 -24.61 -7.55 -5.62
C LEU A 6 -24.04 -6.12 -5.69
N PRO A 7 -24.49 -5.29 -6.63
CA PRO A 7 -24.18 -3.87 -6.60
C PRO A 7 -24.89 -3.28 -5.37
N LEU A 8 -24.15 -2.61 -4.49
CA LEU A 8 -24.71 -1.73 -3.49
C LEU A 8 -25.40 -0.56 -4.22
N SER A 9 -26.63 -0.76 -4.57
CA SER A 9 -27.55 0.30 -4.92
C SER A 9 -27.81 1.11 -3.66
N ALA A 10 -27.18 2.25 -3.57
CA ALA A 10 -27.44 3.24 -2.54
C ALA A 10 -28.70 4.01 -2.93
N ALA A 11 -29.84 3.43 -2.67
CA ALA A 11 -31.06 4.20 -2.42
C ALA A 11 -31.13 4.40 -0.90
N ASP A 12 -30.27 5.28 -0.37
CA ASP A 12 -30.43 5.80 0.99
C ASP A 12 -31.62 6.76 0.98
N ALA A 13 -32.80 6.25 1.31
CA ALA A 13 -33.82 7.07 1.88
C ALA A 13 -33.31 7.59 3.23
N ASP A 14 -32.61 8.73 3.20
CA ASP A 14 -32.24 9.49 4.38
C ASP A 14 -33.49 9.88 5.15
N SER A 15 -33.86 9.11 6.15
CA SER A 15 -34.56 9.69 7.32
C SER A 15 -33.49 10.61 7.96
N ALA A 16 -33.49 11.87 7.57
CA ALA A 16 -32.53 12.87 7.97
C ALA A 16 -32.72 13.17 9.46
N SER A 17 -32.14 12.31 10.30
CA SER A 17 -31.82 12.71 11.68
C SER A 17 -30.93 13.95 11.57
N ALA A 18 -31.38 15.06 12.14
CA ALA A 18 -30.67 16.34 12.07
C ALA A 18 -29.24 16.13 12.57
N ALA A 19 -28.25 16.57 11.79
CA ALA A 19 -26.85 16.44 12.17
C ALA A 19 -26.56 17.30 13.40
N ILE A 20 -25.90 16.72 14.41
CA ILE A 20 -25.40 17.49 15.57
C ILE A 20 -24.16 18.25 15.13
N HIS A 21 -24.21 19.57 15.26
CA HIS A 21 -23.09 20.44 14.96
C HIS A 21 -22.27 20.72 16.22
N VAL A 22 -20.96 20.49 16.17
CA VAL A 22 -20.05 20.68 17.30
C VAL A 22 -18.93 21.67 16.93
N ARG A 23 -18.48 22.46 17.90
CA ARG A 23 -17.47 23.52 17.73
C ARG A 23 -16.22 23.29 18.59
N ASN A 24 -16.27 22.39 19.56
CA ASN A 24 -15.18 22.09 20.48
C ASN A 24 -15.22 20.63 20.96
N SER A 25 -14.20 20.22 21.70
CA SER A 25 -14.07 18.84 22.18
C SER A 25 -15.14 18.46 23.21
N ALA A 26 -15.64 19.39 24.01
CA ALA A 26 -16.72 19.12 24.98
C ALA A 26 -18.06 18.85 24.28
N GLU A 27 -18.44 19.70 23.33
CA GLU A 27 -19.62 19.47 22.48
C GLU A 27 -19.52 18.16 21.69
N PHE A 28 -18.30 17.82 21.22
CA PHE A 28 -18.06 16.55 20.55
C PHE A 28 -18.32 15.37 21.50
N ALA A 29 -17.79 15.41 22.72
CA ALA A 29 -17.98 14.34 23.70
C ALA A 29 -19.46 14.15 24.06
N ALA A 30 -20.21 15.24 24.22
CA ALA A 30 -21.66 15.21 24.47
C ALA A 30 -22.43 14.59 23.27
N ALA A 31 -22.07 14.98 22.05
CA ALA A 31 -22.67 14.43 20.84
C ALA A 31 -22.35 12.92 20.68
N ILE A 32 -21.14 12.47 20.98
CA ILE A 32 -20.81 11.04 21.00
C ILE A 32 -21.66 10.28 22.01
N SER A 33 -21.82 10.83 23.21
CA SER A 33 -22.63 10.20 24.25
C SER A 33 -24.11 10.06 23.83
N SER A 34 -24.68 11.08 23.20
CA SER A 34 -26.09 11.05 22.75
C SER A 34 -26.33 10.10 21.56
N LEU A 35 -25.34 9.89 20.69
CA LEU A 35 -25.45 9.05 19.49
C LEU A 35 -24.81 7.67 19.66
N ARG A 36 -24.30 7.33 20.82
CA ARG A 36 -23.53 6.11 21.08
C ARG A 36 -24.28 4.84 20.66
N ASP A 37 -25.54 4.76 20.96
CA ASP A 37 -26.37 3.56 20.75
C ASP A 37 -27.36 3.71 19.59
N THR A 38 -27.60 4.93 19.12
CA THR A 38 -28.54 5.22 18.02
C THR A 38 -27.90 5.46 16.68
N GLY A 39 -26.63 5.85 16.66
CA GLY A 39 -25.97 6.33 15.46
C GLY A 39 -26.41 7.75 15.07
N GLY A 40 -26.02 8.21 13.91
CA GLY A 40 -26.35 9.55 13.42
C GLY A 40 -25.16 10.29 12.83
N THR A 41 -25.29 11.60 12.67
CA THR A 41 -24.24 12.42 12.05
C THR A 41 -23.77 13.53 12.99
N ILE A 42 -22.46 13.60 13.23
CA ILE A 42 -21.81 14.71 13.91
C ILE A 42 -21.02 15.51 12.88
N ARG A 43 -21.33 16.81 12.75
CA ARG A 43 -20.61 17.77 11.91
C ARG A 43 -19.67 18.60 12.76
N LEU A 44 -18.37 18.43 12.55
CA LEU A 44 -17.35 19.25 13.20
C LEU A 44 -17.23 20.56 12.40
N ARG A 45 -17.51 21.68 13.07
CA ARG A 45 -17.35 23.01 12.50
C ARG A 45 -15.89 23.38 12.38
N ARG A 46 -15.55 24.28 11.47
CA ARG A 46 -14.18 24.74 11.25
C ARG A 46 -13.56 25.25 12.56
N ASN A 47 -12.68 24.47 13.13
CA ASN A 47 -11.94 24.80 14.36
C ASN A 47 -10.76 23.84 14.55
N TYR A 48 -9.94 24.10 15.57
CA TYR A 48 -8.97 23.16 16.11
C TYR A 48 -9.56 22.45 17.34
N TYR A 49 -9.60 21.13 17.27
CA TYR A 49 -10.05 20.27 18.37
C TYR A 49 -8.83 19.68 19.06
N GLY A 50 -8.42 20.33 20.15
CA GLY A 50 -7.29 19.89 20.98
C GLY A 50 -7.64 18.69 21.85
N GLY A 51 -6.59 17.97 22.25
CA GLY A 51 -6.72 16.78 23.07
C GLY A 51 -7.19 15.55 22.31
N GLU A 52 -7.69 14.59 23.05
CA GLU A 52 -8.09 13.28 22.53
C GLU A 52 -9.61 13.24 22.26
N LEU A 53 -10.00 13.12 20.99
CA LEU A 53 -11.39 12.86 20.63
C LEU A 53 -11.65 11.36 20.68
N LEU A 54 -12.32 10.90 21.72
CA LEU A 54 -12.66 9.49 21.90
C LEU A 54 -14.03 9.18 21.33
N VAL A 55 -14.09 8.14 20.49
CA VAL A 55 -15.32 7.61 19.91
C VAL A 55 -15.51 6.18 20.39
N ARG A 56 -16.61 5.93 21.05
CA ARG A 56 -17.11 4.60 21.40
C ARG A 56 -18.55 4.51 20.95
N SER A 57 -18.85 3.66 19.99
CA SER A 57 -20.20 3.45 19.47
C SER A 57 -20.47 1.95 19.29
N ARG A 58 -21.58 1.48 19.78
CA ARG A 58 -22.03 0.10 19.62
C ARG A 58 -23.27 -0.02 18.77
N SER A 59 -23.72 1.10 18.21
CA SER A 59 -24.94 1.15 17.41
C SER A 59 -24.84 0.25 16.16
N ALA A 60 -25.92 -0.42 15.83
CA ALA A 60 -26.11 -1.05 14.53
C ALA A 60 -26.26 0.01 13.41
N SER A 61 -26.79 1.18 13.74
CA SER A 61 -26.88 2.32 12.82
C SER A 61 -25.55 3.05 12.69
N PRO A 62 -25.19 3.53 11.49
CA PRO A 62 -23.91 4.19 11.26
C PRO A 62 -23.76 5.49 12.04
N LEU A 63 -22.60 5.67 12.69
CA LEU A 63 -22.15 6.95 13.22
C LEU A 63 -21.23 7.63 12.20
N ARG A 64 -21.59 8.83 11.77
CA ARG A 64 -20.84 9.59 10.76
C ARG A 64 -20.20 10.83 11.40
N LEU A 65 -18.87 10.91 11.35
CA LEU A 65 -18.10 12.09 11.74
C LEU A 65 -17.65 12.81 10.47
N VAL A 66 -18.14 14.03 10.28
CA VAL A 66 -17.94 14.78 9.04
C VAL A 66 -17.37 16.16 9.37
N GLY A 67 -16.14 16.43 8.92
CA GLY A 67 -15.53 17.75 9.11
C GLY A 67 -15.98 18.76 8.05
N GLU A 68 -16.10 20.01 8.44
CA GLU A 68 -16.10 21.12 7.50
C GLU A 68 -14.68 21.38 6.97
N ARG A 69 -14.57 22.14 5.88
CA ARG A 69 -13.24 22.50 5.34
C ARG A 69 -12.40 23.23 6.38
N GLY A 70 -11.19 22.70 6.63
CA GLY A 70 -10.25 23.30 7.58
C GLY A 70 -10.39 22.82 9.03
N VAL A 71 -11.24 21.85 9.31
CA VAL A 71 -11.26 21.19 10.63
C VAL A 71 -9.93 20.49 10.88
N ARG A 72 -9.36 20.73 12.06
CA ARG A 72 -8.14 20.09 12.53
C ARG A 72 -8.38 19.41 13.88
N VAL A 73 -7.97 18.16 13.97
CA VAL A 73 -8.10 17.33 15.17
C VAL A 73 -6.71 16.91 15.62
N GLU A 74 -6.40 17.06 16.90
CA GLU A 74 -5.10 16.64 17.44
C GLU A 74 -4.98 15.13 17.52
N SER A 75 -5.95 14.46 18.10
CA SER A 75 -5.99 13.01 18.24
C SER A 75 -7.41 12.47 18.08
N LEU A 76 -7.53 11.32 17.42
CA LEU A 76 -8.82 10.64 17.27
C LEU A 76 -8.67 9.16 17.61
N LEU A 77 -9.44 8.69 18.58
CA LEU A 77 -9.46 7.33 19.06
C LEU A 77 -10.80 6.67 18.75
N LEU A 78 -10.77 5.63 17.95
CA LEU A 78 -11.92 4.78 17.65
C LEU A 78 -11.73 3.48 18.42
N GLU A 79 -12.36 3.36 19.60
CA GLU A 79 -12.17 2.22 20.49
C GLU A 79 -13.44 1.40 20.64
N SER A 80 -13.36 0.09 20.36
CA SER A 80 -14.49 -0.83 20.47
C SER A 80 -15.74 -0.31 19.75
N THR A 81 -15.55 0.34 18.58
CA THR A 81 -16.63 0.94 17.81
C THR A 81 -17.11 0.00 16.72
N GLN A 82 -18.37 0.21 16.30
CA GLN A 82 -18.94 -0.44 15.13
C GLN A 82 -19.61 0.58 14.22
N HIS A 83 -19.55 0.34 12.89
CA HIS A 83 -20.22 1.14 11.85
C HIS A 83 -19.90 2.65 11.93
N VAL A 84 -18.61 3.00 12.11
CA VAL A 84 -18.18 4.40 12.19
C VAL A 84 -17.54 4.84 10.88
N SER A 85 -17.95 5.98 10.36
CA SER A 85 -17.28 6.65 9.24
C SER A 85 -16.74 8.01 9.65
N VAL A 86 -15.50 8.30 9.23
CA VAL A 86 -14.82 9.57 9.49
C VAL A 86 -14.44 10.17 8.14
N SER A 87 -14.79 11.41 7.89
CA SER A 87 -14.50 12.06 6.62
C SER A 87 -14.19 13.54 6.73
N ARG A 88 -13.37 14.04 5.79
CA ARG A 88 -13.03 15.48 5.63
C ARG A 88 -12.43 16.11 6.89
N LEU A 89 -11.55 15.38 7.57
CA LEU A 89 -10.81 15.87 8.75
C LEU A 89 -9.32 15.97 8.44
N THR A 90 -8.66 16.92 9.06
CA THR A 90 -7.20 16.94 9.18
C THR A 90 -6.80 16.42 10.56
N ILE A 91 -6.11 15.30 10.60
CA ILE A 91 -5.47 14.79 11.83
C ILE A 91 -4.06 15.36 11.87
N ALA A 92 -3.81 16.27 12.81
CA ALA A 92 -2.56 17.00 12.91
C ALA A 92 -2.08 16.99 14.37
N PRO A 93 -1.45 15.90 14.83
CA PRO A 93 -0.96 15.78 16.19
C PRO A 93 0.11 16.86 16.48
N ILE A 94 0.02 17.46 17.65
CA ILE A 94 0.99 18.43 18.16
C ILE A 94 1.85 17.79 19.25
N ARG A 95 1.27 16.90 20.07
CA ARG A 95 1.93 16.22 21.18
C ARG A 95 2.44 14.84 20.78
N GLN A 96 3.41 14.31 21.52
CA GLN A 96 4.04 13.02 21.22
C GLN A 96 3.10 11.81 21.29
N ASP A 97 1.99 11.90 22.02
CA ASP A 97 1.03 10.81 22.26
C ASP A 97 -0.26 10.94 21.43
N ALA A 98 -0.36 11.98 20.62
CA ALA A 98 -1.53 12.26 19.82
C ALA A 98 -1.45 11.59 18.46
N TRP A 99 -2.45 10.79 18.09
CA TRP A 99 -2.49 10.03 16.85
C TRP A 99 -3.92 9.59 16.47
N LEU A 100 -4.02 8.92 15.36
CA LEU A 100 -5.25 8.22 15.01
C LEU A 100 -5.12 6.74 15.39
N ARG A 101 -5.92 6.28 16.34
CA ARG A 101 -5.99 4.86 16.73
C ARG A 101 -7.34 4.25 16.44
N ILE A 102 -7.32 3.03 15.92
CA ILE A 102 -8.49 2.17 15.71
C ILE A 102 -8.23 0.87 16.43
N THR A 103 -8.89 0.64 17.55
CA THR A 103 -8.63 -0.50 18.43
C THR A 103 -9.91 -1.28 18.70
N GLY A 104 -9.89 -2.61 18.52
CA GLY A 104 -11.01 -3.49 18.83
C GLY A 104 -12.30 -3.18 18.06
N SER A 105 -12.19 -2.52 16.91
CA SER A 105 -13.30 -1.90 16.18
C SER A 105 -13.68 -2.68 14.94
N ARG A 106 -14.92 -2.49 14.47
CA ARG A 106 -15.43 -3.15 13.25
C ARG A 106 -16.15 -2.15 12.35
N HIS A 107 -16.08 -2.41 11.02
CA HIS A 107 -16.78 -1.58 10.01
C HIS A 107 -16.45 -0.09 10.13
N VAL A 108 -15.15 0.22 10.20
CA VAL A 108 -14.65 1.60 10.26
C VAL A 108 -14.23 2.06 8.88
N VAL A 109 -14.69 3.24 8.48
CA VAL A 109 -14.30 3.86 7.20
C VAL A 109 -13.64 5.21 7.48
N LEU A 110 -12.37 5.34 7.08
CA LEU A 110 -11.68 6.63 6.98
C LEU A 110 -11.69 7.04 5.51
N ASN A 111 -12.28 8.18 5.19
CA ASN A 111 -12.47 8.61 3.82
C ASN A 111 -12.16 10.10 3.67
N ASP A 112 -11.32 10.46 2.71
CA ASP A 112 -11.00 11.87 2.43
C ASP A 112 -10.49 12.59 3.68
N ILE A 113 -9.50 11.99 4.37
CA ILE A 113 -8.82 12.59 5.51
C ILE A 113 -7.39 12.96 5.14
N LEU A 114 -6.90 14.05 5.75
CA LEU A 114 -5.49 14.39 5.73
C LEU A 114 -4.86 14.01 7.07
N VAL A 115 -3.81 13.19 7.03
CA VAL A 115 -2.98 12.88 8.20
C VAL A 115 -1.62 13.51 8.00
N THR A 116 -1.23 14.44 8.89
CA THR A 116 0.05 15.14 8.81
C THR A 116 0.68 15.25 10.19
N ALA A 117 1.88 14.70 10.34
CA ALA A 117 2.60 14.65 11.61
C ALA A 117 3.89 15.50 11.57
N LYS A 118 3.84 16.67 10.92
CA LYS A 118 4.98 17.56 10.76
C LYS A 118 5.53 18.01 12.12
N GLY A 119 6.80 17.73 12.33
CA GLY A 119 7.48 18.18 13.54
C GLY A 119 7.32 17.27 14.76
N THR A 120 6.76 16.10 14.61
CA THR A 120 6.50 15.16 15.71
C THR A 120 7.48 13.98 15.75
N HIS A 121 7.64 13.35 16.93
CA HIS A 121 8.58 12.25 17.20
C HIS A 121 7.87 10.87 17.29
N TYR A 122 6.93 10.56 16.42
CA TYR A 122 6.10 9.35 16.56
C TYR A 122 6.68 8.11 15.93
N ARG A 123 6.43 6.95 16.57
CA ARG A 123 6.64 5.63 15.96
C ARG A 123 5.55 5.26 14.94
N ALA A 124 4.32 5.73 15.12
CA ALA A 124 3.22 5.50 14.18
C ALA A 124 2.20 6.64 14.25
N THR A 125 1.86 7.25 13.11
CA THR A 125 0.86 8.33 13.07
C THR A 125 -0.56 7.78 13.04
N VAL A 126 -0.77 6.63 12.40
CA VAL A 126 -2.03 5.88 12.41
C VAL A 126 -1.76 4.45 12.85
N GLN A 127 -2.53 3.95 13.81
CA GLN A 127 -2.43 2.58 14.29
C GLN A 127 -3.77 1.86 14.20
N VAL A 128 -3.76 0.65 13.65
CA VAL A 128 -4.92 -0.27 13.64
C VAL A 128 -4.56 -1.52 14.43
N SER A 129 -5.34 -1.86 15.46
CA SER A 129 -5.07 -2.98 16.36
C SER A 129 -6.35 -3.76 16.65
N GLY A 130 -6.30 -5.10 16.57
CA GLY A 130 -7.42 -5.98 16.93
C GLY A 130 -8.73 -5.69 16.21
N SER A 131 -8.70 -4.99 15.09
CA SER A 131 -9.87 -4.46 14.39
C SER A 131 -10.13 -5.19 13.08
N SER A 132 -11.37 -5.12 12.60
CA SER A 132 -11.75 -5.79 11.35
C SER A 132 -12.65 -4.93 10.47
N HIS A 133 -12.63 -5.20 9.14
CA HIS A 133 -13.41 -4.45 8.15
C HIS A 133 -13.13 -2.94 8.20
N VAL A 134 -11.84 -2.59 8.29
CA VAL A 134 -11.39 -1.19 8.26
C VAL A 134 -11.05 -0.81 6.82
N VAL A 135 -11.62 0.28 6.36
CA VAL A 135 -11.35 0.86 5.04
C VAL A 135 -10.73 2.24 5.21
N VAL A 136 -9.55 2.43 4.64
CA VAL A 136 -8.88 3.75 4.54
C VAL A 136 -8.82 4.10 3.06
N ARG A 137 -9.47 5.18 2.66
CA ARG A 137 -9.56 5.50 1.23
C ARG A 137 -9.53 7.00 0.93
N ARG A 138 -9.03 7.34 -0.28
CA ARG A 138 -9.00 8.71 -0.84
C ARG A 138 -8.42 9.73 0.15
N SER A 139 -7.39 9.29 0.90
CA SER A 139 -6.81 10.03 2.00
C SER A 139 -5.34 10.33 1.73
N GLU A 140 -4.86 11.42 2.30
CA GLU A 140 -3.48 11.86 2.18
C GLU A 140 -2.73 11.63 3.51
N PHE A 141 -1.55 11.04 3.42
CA PHE A 141 -0.64 10.80 4.56
C PHE A 141 0.70 11.44 4.25
N ARG A 142 1.10 12.44 5.03
CA ARG A 142 2.36 13.15 4.79
C ARG A 142 3.09 13.51 6.06
N HIS A 143 4.40 13.75 5.92
CA HIS A 143 5.30 14.16 7.00
C HIS A 143 5.30 13.23 8.22
N CYS A 144 5.00 11.94 8.03
CA CYS A 144 5.08 10.99 9.12
C CYS A 144 6.54 10.83 9.58
N GLY A 145 6.79 10.85 10.89
CA GLY A 145 8.11 10.60 11.46
C GLY A 145 9.16 11.69 11.24
N ASP A 146 8.78 12.90 10.88
CA ASP A 146 9.68 13.96 10.44
C ASP A 146 10.81 14.31 11.44
N ARG A 147 10.61 14.07 12.74
CA ARG A 147 11.61 14.26 13.79
C ARG A 147 11.89 13.02 14.63
N SER A 148 11.34 11.86 14.27
CA SER A 148 11.58 10.65 15.05
C SER A 148 13.04 10.20 14.94
N PRO A 149 13.76 10.01 16.07
CA PRO A 149 15.08 9.39 16.06
C PRO A 149 15.00 7.89 15.85
N LEU A 150 13.80 7.33 15.92
CA LEU A 150 13.52 5.92 15.80
C LEU A 150 12.68 5.67 14.54
N PHE A 151 12.64 4.40 14.15
CA PHE A 151 11.80 3.90 13.09
C PHE A 151 10.34 4.33 13.28
N SER A 152 9.77 5.01 12.29
CA SER A 152 8.38 5.50 12.33
C SER A 152 7.57 4.94 11.16
N ASN A 153 6.25 5.08 11.25
CA ASN A 153 5.32 4.61 10.22
C ASN A 153 4.18 5.61 10.03
N CYS A 154 3.72 5.82 8.81
CA CYS A 154 2.47 6.54 8.60
C CYS A 154 1.27 5.72 9.08
N LEU A 155 1.23 4.45 8.69
CA LEU A 155 0.19 3.53 9.09
C LEU A 155 0.80 2.23 9.60
N HIS A 156 0.46 1.85 10.82
CA HIS A 156 0.94 0.65 11.48
C HIS A 156 -0.21 -0.33 11.72
N LEU A 157 -0.10 -1.52 11.14
CA LEU A 157 -1.02 -2.62 11.39
C LEU A 157 -0.46 -3.52 12.48
N LYS A 158 -1.22 -3.70 13.56
CA LYS A 158 -0.88 -4.60 14.67
C LYS A 158 -1.48 -5.99 14.45
N PRO A 159 -0.96 -7.02 15.12
CA PRO A 159 -1.56 -8.35 15.11
C PRO A 159 -3.05 -8.33 15.44
N GLY A 160 -3.80 -9.30 14.90
CA GLY A 160 -5.25 -9.40 15.11
C GLY A 160 -6.11 -8.59 14.16
N THR A 161 -5.52 -7.70 13.34
CA THR A 161 -6.29 -6.97 12.32
C THR A 161 -6.72 -7.90 11.19
N ARG A 162 -7.97 -7.73 10.69
CA ARG A 162 -8.53 -8.57 9.63
C ARG A 162 -9.35 -7.74 8.64
N HIS A 163 -9.38 -8.16 7.37
CA HIS A 163 -10.17 -7.50 6.31
C HIS A 163 -9.92 -6.00 6.21
N ILE A 164 -8.65 -5.62 6.14
CA ILE A 164 -8.23 -4.22 6.02
C ILE A 164 -8.12 -3.86 4.54
N ARG A 165 -8.67 -2.73 4.15
CA ARG A 165 -8.60 -2.21 2.78
C ARG A 165 -8.00 -0.80 2.80
N ILE A 166 -6.89 -0.60 2.12
CA ILE A 166 -6.19 0.68 1.96
C ILE A 166 -6.26 1.02 0.48
N LEU A 167 -7.14 1.96 0.12
CA LEU A 167 -7.58 2.16 -1.26
C LEU A 167 -7.41 3.61 -1.70
N ASP A 168 -6.76 3.82 -2.85
CA ASP A 168 -6.69 5.12 -3.52
C ASP A 168 -6.17 6.27 -2.63
N ASN A 169 -5.17 5.95 -1.77
CA ASN A 169 -4.56 6.93 -0.88
C ASN A 169 -3.23 7.44 -1.45
N TRP A 170 -2.84 8.62 -1.01
CA TRP A 170 -1.55 9.20 -1.33
C TRP A 170 -0.67 9.29 -0.07
N PHE A 171 0.44 8.57 -0.09
CA PHE A 171 1.46 8.56 0.95
C PHE A 171 2.71 9.25 0.43
N HIS A 172 3.15 10.34 1.09
CA HIS A 172 4.31 11.08 0.61
C HIS A 172 5.02 11.89 1.69
N ASP A 173 6.21 12.39 1.36
CA ASP A 173 7.02 13.26 2.21
C ASP A 173 7.26 12.70 3.61
N CYS A 174 7.41 11.41 3.72
CA CYS A 174 7.74 10.73 4.97
C CYS A 174 9.26 10.67 5.15
N ARG A 175 9.75 11.09 6.31
CA ARG A 175 11.18 11.08 6.61
C ARG A 175 11.52 9.96 7.57
N GLY A 176 12.44 9.09 7.16
CA GLY A 176 12.92 8.02 8.04
C GLY A 176 11.85 7.00 8.43
N CYS A 177 10.85 6.77 7.60
CA CYS A 177 9.71 5.91 7.94
C CYS A 177 9.36 4.92 6.83
N ASP A 178 8.64 3.88 7.22
CA ASP A 178 7.80 3.13 6.28
C ASP A 178 6.45 3.85 6.15
N PHE A 179 5.88 3.92 4.95
CA PHE A 179 4.52 4.43 4.82
C PHE A 179 3.50 3.49 5.43
N ILE A 180 3.66 2.18 5.18
CA ILE A 180 2.82 1.16 5.81
C ILE A 180 3.71 0.05 6.35
N HIS A 181 3.55 -0.25 7.62
CA HIS A 181 4.31 -1.29 8.29
C HIS A 181 3.41 -2.18 9.15
N GLY A 182 3.81 -3.43 9.36
CA GLY A 182 3.25 -4.19 10.47
C GLY A 182 3.03 -5.66 10.24
N ARG A 183 2.07 -6.16 11.01
CA ARG A 183 1.57 -7.54 10.99
C ARG A 183 0.06 -7.49 10.89
N PHE A 184 -0.53 -8.37 10.14
CA PHE A 184 -1.99 -8.49 10.04
C PHE A 184 -2.40 -9.96 10.18
N GLY A 185 -3.65 -10.20 10.52
CA GLY A 185 -4.17 -11.56 10.63
C GLY A 185 -4.56 -12.10 9.25
N TYR A 186 -5.62 -11.53 8.66
CA TYR A 186 -6.21 -12.08 7.44
C TYR A 186 -6.83 -11.00 6.57
N GLY A 187 -6.57 -11.06 5.27
CA GLY A 187 -7.25 -10.22 4.27
C GLY A 187 -6.81 -8.75 4.30
N LEU A 188 -5.63 -8.46 3.76
CA LEU A 188 -5.17 -7.09 3.54
C LEU A 188 -5.16 -6.78 2.05
N THR A 189 -5.79 -5.67 1.66
CA THR A 189 -5.78 -5.15 0.29
C THR A 189 -5.15 -3.77 0.26
N LEU A 190 -4.09 -3.61 -0.53
CA LEU A 190 -3.53 -2.33 -0.94
C LEU A 190 -3.84 -2.14 -2.42
N ARG A 191 -4.71 -1.19 -2.77
CA ARG A 191 -5.11 -0.95 -4.16
C ARG A 191 -5.16 0.52 -4.49
N GLY A 192 -4.62 0.88 -5.67
CA GLY A 192 -4.70 2.23 -6.20
C GLY A 192 -3.90 3.28 -5.43
N ASN A 193 -3.07 2.86 -4.47
CA ASN A 193 -2.32 3.82 -3.65
C ASN A 193 -1.10 4.33 -4.39
N ARG A 194 -0.71 5.56 -4.06
CA ARG A 194 0.47 6.23 -4.55
C ARG A 194 1.43 6.47 -3.39
N PHE A 195 2.66 5.95 -3.51
CA PHE A 195 3.72 6.06 -2.52
C PHE A 195 4.87 6.86 -3.12
N GLU A 196 5.19 8.03 -2.58
CA GLU A 196 6.17 8.94 -3.21
C GLU A 196 7.00 9.68 -2.18
N ARG A 197 8.19 10.14 -2.60
CA ARG A 197 9.05 11.03 -1.84
C ARG A 197 9.27 10.60 -0.39
N ALA A 198 9.68 9.34 -0.18
CA ALA A 198 10.22 8.93 1.09
C ALA A 198 11.60 9.59 1.27
N LEU A 199 11.73 10.46 2.25
CA LEU A 199 12.91 11.26 2.53
C LEU A 199 13.87 10.50 3.45
N PRO A 200 15.18 10.68 3.31
CA PRO A 200 16.15 10.05 4.21
C PRO A 200 15.94 10.55 5.64
N CYS A 201 16.22 9.68 6.58
CA CYS A 201 16.36 10.07 7.96
C CYS A 201 17.44 11.15 8.13
N ARG A 202 17.28 12.05 9.10
CA ARG A 202 18.26 13.10 9.42
C ARG A 202 19.44 12.59 10.25
N MET A 203 19.29 11.42 10.86
CA MET A 203 20.30 10.82 11.71
C MET A 203 21.26 9.93 10.94
N ASP A 204 22.35 9.53 11.60
CA ASP A 204 23.29 8.55 11.09
C ASP A 204 22.57 7.27 10.62
N ARG A 205 23.04 6.70 9.51
CA ARG A 205 22.49 5.50 8.86
C ARG A 205 22.25 4.34 9.83
N HIS A 206 23.06 4.21 10.86
CA HIS A 206 22.96 3.15 11.86
C HIS A 206 21.79 3.31 12.83
N ARG A 207 21.26 4.52 13.00
CA ARG A 207 20.15 4.82 13.92
C ARG A 207 18.78 4.85 13.26
N CYS A 208 18.72 4.96 11.94
CA CYS A 208 17.45 5.11 11.21
C CYS A 208 16.80 3.80 10.78
N GLY A 209 17.47 2.66 10.94
CA GLY A 209 16.92 1.37 10.57
C GLY A 209 16.66 1.20 9.06
N HIS A 210 15.84 0.23 8.73
CA HIS A 210 15.34 0.03 7.35
C HIS A 210 14.28 1.07 7.01
N GLN A 211 14.33 1.57 5.79
CA GLN A 211 13.28 2.40 5.21
C GLN A 211 12.71 1.66 4.00
N ASP A 212 11.57 1.04 4.20
CA ASP A 212 10.81 0.44 3.11
C ASP A 212 9.56 1.30 2.86
N LEU A 213 9.04 1.39 1.63
CA LEU A 213 7.77 2.10 1.45
C LEU A 213 6.63 1.33 2.10
N VAL A 214 6.62 0.00 1.92
CA VAL A 214 5.63 -0.90 2.52
C VAL A 214 6.34 -2.16 3.02
N SER A 215 6.11 -2.55 4.27
CA SER A 215 6.73 -3.74 4.84
C SER A 215 5.77 -4.56 5.71
N PHE A 216 5.78 -5.88 5.54
CA PHE A 216 4.97 -6.80 6.33
C PHE A 216 5.76 -7.99 6.86
N TRP A 217 5.59 -8.29 8.16
CA TRP A 217 6.26 -9.39 8.86
C TRP A 217 5.44 -10.68 8.86
N SER A 218 4.12 -10.58 8.90
CA SER A 218 3.23 -11.73 8.88
C SER A 218 1.83 -11.34 8.46
N GLY A 219 1.08 -12.32 7.95
CA GLY A 219 -0.30 -12.17 7.57
C GLY A 219 -0.76 -13.23 6.56
N ASN A 220 -2.04 -13.29 6.29
CA ASN A 220 -2.61 -14.22 5.32
C ASN A 220 -3.55 -13.48 4.35
N ARG A 221 -3.48 -13.79 3.06
CA ARG A 221 -4.19 -13.12 1.96
C ARG A 221 -3.84 -11.63 1.84
N LEU A 222 -2.64 -11.36 1.31
CA LEU A 222 -2.21 -10.02 0.91
C LEU A 222 -2.47 -9.80 -0.58
N LEU A 223 -3.21 -8.76 -0.90
CA LEU A 223 -3.35 -8.25 -2.27
C LEU A 223 -2.70 -6.86 -2.37
N VAL A 224 -1.67 -6.74 -3.21
CA VAL A 224 -1.04 -5.47 -3.60
C VAL A 224 -1.31 -5.26 -5.07
N GLU A 225 -2.25 -4.38 -5.40
CA GLU A 225 -2.79 -4.27 -6.76
C GLU A 225 -2.93 -2.81 -7.20
N ARG A 226 -2.50 -2.50 -8.42
CA ARG A 226 -2.72 -1.21 -9.05
C ARG A 226 -2.15 -0.02 -8.25
N ASN A 227 -1.03 -0.24 -7.54
CA ASN A 227 -0.36 0.83 -6.82
C ASN A 227 0.82 1.37 -7.63
N THR A 228 1.15 2.64 -7.40
CA THR A 228 2.37 3.26 -7.91
C THR A 228 3.33 3.45 -6.74
N PHE A 229 4.48 2.81 -6.81
CA PHE A 229 5.59 2.98 -5.90
C PHE A 229 6.62 3.91 -6.54
N GLY A 230 6.74 5.10 -6.01
CA GLY A 230 7.69 6.10 -6.45
C GLY A 230 9.10 5.84 -5.92
N VAL A 231 9.95 6.82 -6.09
CA VAL A 231 11.35 6.76 -5.66
C VAL A 231 11.51 7.26 -4.23
N TYR A 232 12.58 6.77 -3.59
CA TYR A 232 13.01 7.21 -2.28
C TYR A 232 14.54 7.34 -2.24
N LYS A 233 15.05 8.18 -1.35
CA LYS A 233 16.48 8.39 -1.18
C LYS A 233 17.00 7.44 -0.11
N LEU A 234 17.90 6.51 -0.49
CA LEU A 234 18.64 5.62 0.43
C LEU A 234 17.81 4.55 1.18
N GLY A 235 16.60 4.23 0.77
CA GLY A 235 15.81 3.16 1.36
C GLY A 235 16.26 1.74 0.97
N ALA A 236 15.71 0.71 1.63
CA ALA A 236 16.00 -0.70 1.35
C ALA A 236 15.16 -1.24 0.20
N SER A 237 13.83 -1.15 0.28
CA SER A 237 12.93 -1.65 -0.77
C SER A 237 11.63 -0.87 -0.86
N GLN A 238 10.93 -1.00 -1.99
CA GLN A 238 9.60 -0.42 -2.15
C GLN A 238 8.52 -1.32 -1.53
N LEU A 239 8.70 -2.63 -1.62
CA LEU A 239 7.83 -3.61 -0.97
C LEU A 239 8.69 -4.69 -0.31
N TYR A 240 8.57 -4.84 1.01
CA TYR A 240 9.28 -5.85 1.79
C TYR A 240 8.32 -6.81 2.48
N LEU A 241 8.43 -8.08 2.13
CA LEU A 241 7.70 -9.18 2.75
C LEU A 241 8.70 -10.05 3.50
N ILE A 242 8.74 -9.93 4.83
CA ILE A 242 9.86 -10.45 5.63
C ILE A 242 9.66 -11.90 6.03
N GLY A 243 8.54 -12.20 6.65
CA GLY A 243 8.35 -13.48 7.35
C GLY A 243 7.14 -14.26 6.85
N GLY A 244 6.31 -14.72 7.77
CA GLY A 244 5.19 -15.60 7.54
C GLY A 244 3.98 -15.00 6.81
N VAL A 245 4.19 -14.21 5.77
CA VAL A 245 3.09 -13.74 4.91
C VAL A 245 2.71 -14.85 3.93
N ASP A 246 1.43 -15.22 3.86
CA ASP A 246 0.95 -16.31 3.02
C ASP A 246 -0.13 -15.83 2.03
N ARG A 247 -0.25 -16.51 0.88
CA ARG A 247 -1.19 -16.16 -0.20
C ARG A 247 -1.06 -14.68 -0.64
N VAL A 248 0.09 -14.36 -1.20
CA VAL A 248 0.41 -13.01 -1.65
C VAL A 248 0.14 -12.87 -3.14
N SER A 249 -0.53 -11.80 -3.53
CA SER A 249 -0.69 -11.39 -4.92
C SER A 249 -0.19 -9.96 -5.11
N ILE A 250 0.84 -9.78 -5.95
CA ILE A 250 1.41 -8.49 -6.33
C ILE A 250 1.12 -8.33 -7.82
N VAL A 251 0.13 -7.50 -8.16
CA VAL A 251 -0.49 -7.51 -9.49
C VAL A 251 -0.69 -6.10 -10.03
N ASN A 252 -0.34 -5.86 -11.29
CA ASN A 252 -0.57 -4.58 -11.97
C ASN A 252 0.00 -3.36 -11.22
N ASN A 253 1.13 -3.48 -10.54
CA ASN A 253 1.76 -2.33 -9.90
C ASN A 253 2.87 -1.75 -10.78
N VAL A 254 3.13 -0.46 -10.61
CA VAL A 254 4.29 0.22 -11.19
C VAL A 254 5.27 0.55 -10.08
N PHE A 255 6.50 0.04 -10.20
CA PHE A 255 7.63 0.35 -9.32
C PHE A 255 8.62 1.23 -10.09
N ARG A 256 8.66 2.52 -9.79
CA ARG A 256 9.52 3.49 -10.47
C ARG A 256 10.94 3.44 -9.91
N GLY A 257 11.93 3.44 -10.78
CA GLY A 257 13.34 3.36 -10.39
C GLY A 257 13.99 4.70 -10.09
N THR A 258 13.59 5.75 -10.80
CA THR A 258 14.12 7.11 -10.65
C THR A 258 13.01 8.11 -10.88
N ASP A 259 13.12 9.27 -10.26
CA ASP A 259 12.32 10.43 -10.59
C ASP A 259 13.26 11.47 -11.22
N PRO A 260 13.07 11.81 -12.50
CA PRO A 260 13.92 12.81 -13.17
C PRO A 260 13.82 14.20 -12.52
N LYS A 261 12.71 14.48 -11.82
CA LYS A 261 12.51 15.75 -11.10
C LYS A 261 13.25 15.82 -9.76
N VAL A 262 13.78 14.67 -9.29
CA VAL A 262 14.47 14.60 -8.00
C VAL A 262 15.82 13.87 -8.19
N PRO A 263 16.85 14.57 -8.66
CA PRO A 263 18.19 14.00 -8.87
C PRO A 263 18.73 13.35 -7.60
N GLY A 264 19.38 12.19 -7.75
CA GLY A 264 19.99 11.46 -6.63
C GLY A 264 19.06 10.51 -5.86
N TYR A 265 17.77 10.47 -6.17
CA TYR A 265 16.83 9.48 -5.61
C TYR A 265 16.85 8.21 -6.46
N ARG A 266 17.22 7.08 -5.85
CA ARG A 266 17.27 5.77 -6.51
C ARG A 266 16.76 4.70 -5.56
N ALA A 267 15.72 3.98 -5.95
CA ALA A 267 15.31 2.80 -5.23
C ALA A 267 16.31 1.66 -5.49
N ARG A 268 16.75 0.95 -4.44
CA ARG A 268 17.72 -0.16 -4.55
C ARG A 268 17.05 -1.40 -5.11
N VAL A 269 15.96 -1.84 -4.49
CA VAL A 269 15.19 -3.02 -4.88
C VAL A 269 13.71 -2.68 -4.84
N ALA A 270 12.94 -3.12 -5.83
CA ALA A 270 11.49 -2.92 -5.80
C ALA A 270 10.83 -3.87 -4.79
N ILE A 271 11.10 -5.16 -4.92
CA ILE A 271 10.42 -6.20 -4.15
C ILE A 271 11.45 -7.09 -3.48
N ILE A 272 11.41 -7.15 -2.15
CA ILE A 272 12.16 -8.14 -1.36
C ILE A 272 11.18 -9.13 -0.74
N ILE A 273 11.46 -10.43 -0.92
CA ILE A 273 10.65 -11.51 -0.37
C ILE A 273 11.53 -12.43 0.46
N GLY A 274 11.24 -12.47 1.76
CA GLY A 274 12.03 -13.18 2.76
C GLY A 274 13.27 -12.42 3.21
N SER A 275 13.77 -12.76 4.38
CA SER A 275 14.95 -12.15 4.99
C SER A 275 15.93 -13.24 5.44
N LYS A 276 17.22 -12.95 5.40
CA LYS A 276 18.30 -13.86 5.83
C LYS A 276 18.14 -14.30 7.29
N GLY A 277 17.57 -13.47 8.16
CA GLY A 277 17.34 -13.76 9.59
C GLY A 277 15.94 -14.33 9.91
N SER A 278 15.05 -14.49 8.93
CA SER A 278 13.70 -15.01 9.18
C SER A 278 13.65 -16.53 9.04
N LYS A 279 13.15 -17.21 10.06
CA LYS A 279 12.89 -18.67 10.01
C LYS A 279 11.73 -19.03 9.06
N ARG A 280 10.98 -18.07 8.53
CA ARG A 280 9.84 -18.26 7.64
C ARG A 280 9.94 -17.34 6.43
N VAL A 281 9.54 -17.83 5.28
CA VAL A 281 9.42 -17.03 4.05
C VAL A 281 7.97 -16.89 3.62
N PRO A 282 7.59 -15.81 2.94
CA PRO A 282 6.28 -15.67 2.33
C PRO A 282 5.98 -16.84 1.39
N ARG A 283 4.75 -17.34 1.39
CA ARG A 283 4.36 -18.53 0.62
C ARG A 283 3.25 -18.20 -0.35
N ARG A 284 3.12 -19.02 -1.41
CA ARG A 284 2.08 -18.85 -2.45
C ARG A 284 2.04 -17.44 -3.01
N VAL A 285 3.23 -16.91 -3.33
CA VAL A 285 3.42 -15.57 -3.87
C VAL A 285 3.20 -15.59 -5.37
N ARG A 286 2.41 -14.64 -5.88
CA ARG A 286 2.25 -14.34 -7.31
C ARG A 286 2.69 -12.92 -7.57
N ILE A 287 3.60 -12.73 -8.54
CA ILE A 287 4.06 -11.44 -9.04
C ILE A 287 3.71 -11.40 -10.52
N VAL A 288 2.64 -10.69 -10.88
CA VAL A 288 2.03 -10.82 -12.21
C VAL A 288 1.65 -9.45 -12.77
N ASN A 289 1.96 -9.24 -14.05
CA ASN A 289 1.63 -8.00 -14.76
C ASN A 289 2.13 -6.71 -14.06
N ASN A 290 3.32 -6.74 -13.44
CA ASN A 290 3.89 -5.51 -12.88
C ASN A 290 4.90 -4.90 -13.85
N THR A 291 5.02 -3.57 -13.81
CA THR A 291 6.09 -2.82 -14.47
C THR A 291 7.08 -2.37 -13.40
N ILE A 292 8.24 -3.02 -13.34
CA ILE A 292 9.25 -2.85 -12.28
C ILE A 292 10.49 -2.21 -12.90
N LEU A 293 10.58 -0.90 -12.83
CA LEU A 293 11.67 -0.10 -13.43
C LEU A 293 12.82 0.14 -12.44
N THR A 294 12.63 -0.25 -11.19
CA THR A 294 13.61 -0.17 -10.12
C THR A 294 14.69 -1.22 -10.31
N GLY A 295 15.88 -0.90 -9.98
CA GLY A 295 17.03 -1.78 -10.05
C GLY A 295 18.21 -1.02 -10.64
N THR A 296 19.15 -0.63 -9.81
CA THR A 296 20.38 0.04 -10.19
C THR A 296 21.57 -0.79 -9.79
N ARG A 297 22.74 -0.40 -10.31
CA ARG A 297 24.05 -1.02 -10.04
C ARG A 297 24.23 -1.39 -8.56
N ARG A 298 25.03 -2.43 -8.31
CA ARG A 298 25.51 -2.86 -6.98
C ARG A 298 25.76 -1.69 -6.05
N ILE A 299 25.03 -1.68 -4.94
CA ILE A 299 25.40 -0.95 -3.73
C ILE A 299 25.26 -1.99 -2.62
N ASP A 300 26.32 -2.25 -1.88
CA ASP A 300 26.40 -3.20 -0.75
C ASP A 300 26.08 -4.67 -1.13
N GLY A 301 26.53 -5.12 -2.29
CA GLY A 301 26.42 -6.53 -2.71
C GLY A 301 25.05 -6.96 -3.24
N TYR A 302 24.09 -6.05 -3.39
CA TYR A 302 22.74 -6.37 -3.86
C TYR A 302 22.33 -5.49 -5.03
N ALA A 303 22.12 -6.11 -6.18
CA ALA A 303 21.52 -5.48 -7.34
C ALA A 303 20.34 -6.30 -7.84
N GLY A 304 19.37 -5.63 -8.46
CA GLY A 304 18.23 -6.28 -9.06
C GLY A 304 16.88 -5.67 -8.64
N SER A 305 15.90 -5.83 -9.48
CA SER A 305 14.54 -5.32 -9.26
C SER A 305 13.74 -6.13 -8.25
N ILE A 306 14.02 -7.43 -8.18
CA ILE A 306 13.35 -8.39 -7.30
C ILE A 306 14.42 -9.22 -6.59
N ARG A 307 14.28 -9.37 -5.28
CA ARG A 307 15.13 -10.25 -4.48
C ARG A 307 14.29 -11.23 -3.68
N MET A 308 14.58 -12.51 -3.81
CA MET A 308 13.95 -13.59 -3.05
C MET A 308 14.98 -14.31 -2.19
N SER A 309 14.57 -14.70 -0.98
CA SER A 309 15.44 -15.44 -0.07
C SER A 309 15.81 -16.82 -0.64
N GLY A 310 17.06 -17.24 -0.48
CA GLY A 310 17.52 -18.60 -0.82
C GLY A 310 16.81 -19.73 -0.06
N MET A 311 16.13 -19.43 1.05
CA MET A 311 15.31 -20.40 1.79
C MET A 311 14.21 -21.05 0.95
N TYR A 312 13.84 -20.47 -0.19
CA TYR A 312 12.88 -21.09 -1.11
C TYR A 312 13.37 -22.40 -1.74
N TRP A 313 14.67 -22.62 -1.80
CA TRP A 313 15.22 -23.85 -2.38
C TRP A 313 14.80 -25.11 -1.61
N GLY A 314 14.64 -25.01 -0.30
CA GLY A 314 14.13 -26.09 0.54
C GLY A 314 12.61 -26.30 0.50
N LEU A 315 11.86 -25.44 -0.20
CA LEU A 315 10.41 -25.55 -0.26
C LEU A 315 9.93 -26.38 -1.45
N GLN A 316 8.81 -27.09 -1.24
CA GLN A 316 8.11 -27.74 -2.34
C GLN A 316 7.75 -26.73 -3.44
N PRO A 317 7.82 -27.09 -4.74
CA PRO A 317 7.59 -26.18 -5.86
C PRO A 317 6.29 -25.36 -5.76
N ARG A 318 5.19 -25.97 -5.30
CA ARG A 318 3.88 -25.28 -5.13
C ARG A 318 3.89 -24.12 -4.13
N ARG A 319 4.89 -24.06 -3.26
CA ARG A 319 5.04 -23.00 -2.24
C ARG A 319 5.96 -21.86 -2.71
N ARG A 320 6.69 -22.08 -3.81
CA ARG A 320 7.60 -21.10 -4.40
C ARG A 320 6.84 -20.03 -5.17
N PRO A 321 7.42 -18.83 -5.36
CA PRO A 321 6.81 -17.75 -6.13
C PRO A 321 6.53 -18.10 -7.59
N LEU A 322 5.46 -17.49 -8.14
CA LEU A 322 5.16 -17.44 -9.57
C LEU A 322 5.48 -16.02 -10.07
N LEU A 323 6.27 -15.92 -11.14
CA LEU A 323 6.55 -14.68 -11.85
C LEU A 323 5.96 -14.80 -13.27
N ALA A 324 5.04 -13.91 -13.64
CA ALA A 324 4.47 -13.95 -14.99
C ALA A 324 4.14 -12.55 -15.51
N ASN A 325 4.38 -12.34 -16.80
CA ASN A 325 3.97 -11.15 -17.52
C ASN A 325 4.50 -9.83 -16.91
N ASN A 326 5.69 -9.84 -16.31
CA ASN A 326 6.26 -8.63 -15.70
C ASN A 326 7.31 -7.99 -16.64
N VAL A 327 7.36 -6.66 -16.62
CA VAL A 327 8.55 -5.92 -17.05
C VAL A 327 9.46 -5.80 -15.84
N ILE A 328 10.73 -6.23 -15.95
CA ILE A 328 11.69 -6.28 -14.85
C ILE A 328 12.93 -5.49 -15.26
N GLY A 329 13.24 -4.41 -14.54
CA GLY A 329 14.31 -3.49 -14.88
C GLY A 329 15.70 -4.12 -14.88
N LEU A 330 16.01 -4.94 -13.88
CA LEU A 330 17.31 -5.61 -13.75
C LEU A 330 17.20 -6.97 -13.07
N VAL A 331 17.80 -7.99 -13.66
CA VAL A 331 18.11 -9.28 -13.03
C VAL A 331 19.60 -9.50 -13.16
N GLU A 332 20.38 -9.15 -12.15
CA GLU A 332 21.83 -9.34 -12.14
C GLU A 332 22.20 -10.75 -11.70
N ASP A 333 21.54 -11.25 -10.66
CA ASP A 333 21.74 -12.60 -10.16
C ASP A 333 20.46 -13.46 -10.35
N PRO A 334 20.49 -14.38 -11.33
CA PRO A 334 19.37 -15.26 -11.60
C PRO A 334 19.08 -16.23 -10.43
N HIS A 335 20.05 -16.51 -9.56
CA HIS A 335 19.83 -17.38 -8.40
C HIS A 335 18.81 -16.81 -7.43
N HIS A 336 18.74 -15.49 -7.25
CA HIS A 336 17.76 -14.83 -6.37
C HIS A 336 16.39 -14.58 -7.01
N VAL A 337 16.21 -14.89 -8.29
CA VAL A 337 14.94 -14.69 -9.02
C VAL A 337 14.51 -15.98 -9.70
N CYS A 338 15.31 -16.47 -10.65
CA CYS A 338 14.92 -17.57 -11.53
C CYS A 338 14.94 -18.92 -10.84
N SER A 339 15.99 -19.21 -10.06
CA SER A 339 16.16 -20.52 -9.40
C SER A 339 15.21 -20.73 -8.24
N VAL A 340 14.73 -19.64 -7.61
CA VAL A 340 13.77 -19.72 -6.51
C VAL A 340 12.31 -19.66 -6.96
N ALA A 341 12.03 -19.13 -8.15
CA ALA A 341 10.69 -19.13 -8.70
C ALA A 341 10.20 -20.53 -9.04
N ARG A 342 8.95 -20.84 -8.73
CA ARG A 342 8.29 -22.05 -9.20
C ARG A 342 8.20 -22.07 -10.74
N ARG A 343 7.88 -20.94 -11.31
CA ARG A 343 7.68 -20.71 -12.71
C ARG A 343 7.89 -19.24 -13.04
N ALA A 344 8.68 -18.96 -14.07
CA ALA A 344 8.85 -17.65 -14.65
C ALA A 344 8.39 -17.71 -16.12
N VAL A 345 7.39 -16.92 -16.50
CA VAL A 345 6.72 -17.02 -17.82
C VAL A 345 6.41 -15.64 -18.38
N SER A 346 6.77 -15.42 -19.63
CA SER A 346 6.43 -14.19 -20.37
C SER A 346 6.87 -12.92 -19.62
N ASN A 347 8.05 -12.94 -18.98
CA ASN A 347 8.62 -11.74 -18.39
C ASN A 347 9.61 -11.12 -19.39
N VAL A 348 9.67 -9.79 -19.41
CA VAL A 348 10.70 -9.05 -20.16
C VAL A 348 11.64 -8.41 -19.16
N VAL A 349 12.93 -8.76 -19.25
CA VAL A 349 14.01 -8.18 -18.44
C VAL A 349 14.71 -7.12 -19.28
N LEU A 350 14.83 -5.91 -18.76
CA LEU A 350 15.42 -4.80 -19.50
C LEU A 350 16.95 -4.87 -19.53
N ARG A 351 17.54 -5.37 -18.43
CA ARG A 351 19.00 -5.55 -18.30
C ARG A 351 19.31 -6.78 -17.45
N GLY A 352 20.39 -7.48 -17.80
CA GLY A 352 20.85 -8.67 -17.09
C GLY A 352 20.37 -9.97 -17.73
N VAL A 353 19.96 -10.94 -16.96
CA VAL A 353 19.67 -12.30 -17.40
C VAL A 353 18.18 -12.60 -17.32
N ALA A 354 17.59 -13.14 -18.38
CA ALA A 354 16.24 -13.70 -18.35
C ALA A 354 16.22 -15.11 -17.73
N CYS A 355 15.16 -15.43 -17.03
CA CYS A 355 14.91 -16.80 -16.61
C CYS A 355 14.68 -17.71 -17.82
N ARG A 356 15.02 -19.00 -17.72
CA ARG A 356 14.76 -19.98 -18.79
C ARG A 356 13.27 -20.01 -19.17
N GLY A 357 12.98 -20.48 -20.38
CA GLY A 357 11.62 -20.58 -20.93
C GLY A 357 11.20 -19.31 -21.67
N PRO A 358 9.91 -19.00 -21.79
CA PRO A 358 9.39 -17.91 -22.62
C PRO A 358 9.59 -16.52 -21.96
N ASN A 359 10.79 -16.26 -21.46
CA ASN A 359 11.21 -14.97 -20.94
C ASN A 359 12.22 -14.34 -21.89
N ARG A 360 12.28 -13.02 -21.97
CA ARG A 360 13.13 -12.30 -22.92
C ARG A 360 13.97 -11.24 -22.23
N VAL A 361 15.12 -10.93 -22.79
CA VAL A 361 15.89 -9.72 -22.49
C VAL A 361 15.74 -8.78 -23.66
N GLY A 362 15.50 -7.50 -23.40
CA GLY A 362 15.43 -6.53 -24.48
C GLY A 362 14.99 -5.13 -24.04
N ARG A 363 15.18 -4.19 -24.94
CA ARG A 363 14.73 -2.82 -24.74
C ARG A 363 13.23 -2.71 -24.99
N VAL A 364 12.58 -1.89 -24.17
CA VAL A 364 11.16 -1.54 -24.34
C VAL A 364 11.03 -0.02 -24.31
N HIS A 365 10.03 0.50 -24.98
CA HIS A 365 9.76 1.92 -25.06
C HIS A 365 8.53 2.24 -24.20
N LEU A 366 8.79 2.78 -23.03
CA LEU A 366 7.77 3.18 -22.07
C LEU A 366 7.73 4.71 -21.98
N ASP A 367 6.54 5.24 -21.76
CA ASP A 367 6.37 6.65 -21.41
C ASP A 367 6.83 6.98 -19.98
N SER A 368 6.65 8.21 -19.55
CA SER A 368 7.07 8.70 -18.24
C SER A 368 6.35 8.04 -17.05
N VAL A 369 5.19 7.42 -17.29
CA VAL A 369 4.42 6.71 -16.24
C VAL A 369 4.64 5.20 -16.27
N GLY A 370 5.36 4.69 -17.27
CA GLY A 370 5.67 3.26 -17.43
C GLY A 370 4.67 2.51 -18.33
N GLN A 371 3.87 3.23 -19.11
CA GLN A 371 2.96 2.67 -20.10
C GLN A 371 3.71 2.33 -21.39
N PRO A 372 3.45 1.19 -22.06
CA PRO A 372 4.05 0.86 -23.34
C PRO A 372 3.63 1.83 -24.43
N THR A 373 4.59 2.22 -25.30
CA THR A 373 4.32 2.94 -26.54
C THR A 373 4.17 1.94 -27.70
N ALA A 374 3.77 2.39 -28.88
CA ALA A 374 3.67 1.54 -30.09
C ALA A 374 4.97 0.78 -30.41
N ALA A 375 6.12 1.35 -30.07
CA ALA A 375 7.42 0.72 -30.29
C ALA A 375 7.76 -0.43 -29.31
N SER A 376 6.92 -0.69 -28.32
CA SER A 376 7.13 -1.74 -27.30
C SER A 376 6.73 -3.13 -27.79
N THR A 377 7.20 -3.58 -28.94
CA THR A 377 6.85 -4.85 -29.58
C THR A 377 7.10 -6.09 -28.71
N LEU A 378 8.01 -6.00 -27.76
CA LEU A 378 8.27 -7.08 -26.80
C LEU A 378 7.19 -7.21 -25.73
N LEU A 379 6.33 -6.21 -25.56
CA LEU A 379 5.30 -6.16 -24.51
C LEU A 379 3.90 -6.37 -25.08
N ILE A 380 3.58 -5.70 -26.19
CA ILE A 380 2.24 -5.67 -26.78
C ILE A 380 1.86 -7.05 -27.29
N ASP A 381 0.70 -7.56 -26.86
CA ASP A 381 0.13 -8.87 -27.23
C ASP A 381 1.01 -10.09 -26.86
N ARG A 382 1.91 -9.96 -25.88
CA ARG A 382 2.92 -10.99 -25.54
C ARG A 382 2.74 -11.66 -24.19
N ALA A 383 1.79 -11.23 -23.39
CA ALA A 383 1.56 -11.85 -22.09
C ALA A 383 0.89 -13.22 -22.20
N SER A 384 1.19 -14.09 -21.26
CA SER A 384 0.44 -15.33 -21.08
C SER A 384 -0.98 -15.03 -20.63
N ARG A 385 -1.98 -15.17 -21.48
CA ARG A 385 -3.41 -14.91 -21.18
C ARG A 385 -3.88 -15.63 -19.93
N ARG A 386 -3.52 -16.90 -19.79
CA ARG A 386 -3.92 -17.75 -18.65
C ARG A 386 -3.41 -17.24 -17.30
N LEU A 387 -2.29 -16.52 -17.29
CA LEU A 387 -1.64 -16.01 -16.08
C LEU A 387 -1.88 -14.52 -15.87
N SER A 388 -2.41 -13.81 -16.88
CA SER A 388 -2.67 -12.38 -16.80
C SER A 388 -3.79 -12.03 -15.82
N ALA A 389 -3.66 -10.84 -15.24
CA ALA A 389 -4.77 -10.19 -14.55
C ALA A 389 -5.87 -9.82 -15.57
N ARG A 390 -7.12 -9.84 -15.13
CA ARG A 390 -8.26 -9.49 -15.98
C ARG A 390 -8.32 -8.01 -16.38
N ARG A 391 -7.77 -7.15 -15.55
CA ARG A 391 -7.74 -5.69 -15.72
C ARG A 391 -6.31 -5.19 -15.63
N ASP A 392 -6.03 -4.06 -16.24
CA ASP A 392 -4.76 -3.34 -16.13
C ASP A 392 -4.70 -2.45 -14.87
N ILE A 393 -3.65 -1.63 -14.75
CA ILE A 393 -3.46 -0.74 -13.59
C ILE A 393 -4.56 0.33 -13.51
N ASP A 394 -5.10 0.79 -14.64
CA ASP A 394 -6.20 1.76 -14.68
C ASP A 394 -7.56 1.13 -14.36
N GLY A 395 -7.59 -0.20 -14.20
CA GLY A 395 -8.81 -0.96 -13.94
C GLY A 395 -9.61 -1.28 -15.20
N ARG A 396 -9.07 -1.01 -16.37
CA ARG A 396 -9.69 -1.33 -17.65
C ARG A 396 -9.51 -2.81 -17.99
N PRO A 397 -10.49 -3.47 -18.61
CA PRO A 397 -10.31 -4.85 -19.05
C PRO A 397 -9.14 -4.99 -20.02
N ARG A 398 -8.36 -6.06 -19.86
CA ARG A 398 -7.36 -6.46 -20.87
C ARG A 398 -8.05 -7.16 -22.02
N ASP A 399 -7.46 -7.05 -23.20
CA ASP A 399 -8.00 -7.72 -24.40
C ASP A 399 -7.68 -9.23 -24.42
N SER A 400 -8.00 -9.89 -25.54
CA SER A 400 -7.80 -11.33 -25.72
C SER A 400 -6.32 -11.73 -25.82
N ARG A 401 -5.44 -10.81 -26.18
CA ARG A 401 -3.99 -10.95 -26.23
C ARG A 401 -3.33 -9.91 -25.34
N PRO A 402 -3.32 -10.13 -24.02
CA PRO A 402 -2.91 -9.12 -23.06
C PRO A 402 -1.42 -8.76 -23.18
N ASP A 403 -1.10 -7.56 -22.73
CA ASP A 403 0.26 -7.04 -22.72
C ASP A 403 1.04 -7.47 -21.49
N ILE A 404 2.37 -7.50 -21.62
CA ILE A 404 3.30 -7.68 -20.50
C ILE A 404 3.43 -6.33 -19.75
N GLY A 405 3.37 -6.39 -18.42
CA GLY A 405 3.47 -5.21 -17.57
C GLY A 405 2.13 -4.78 -16.98
N ALA A 406 2.13 -3.65 -16.28
CA ALA A 406 0.99 -3.13 -15.52
C ALA A 406 -0.11 -2.55 -16.43
N TYR A 407 0.25 -1.99 -17.55
CA TYR A 407 -0.65 -1.33 -18.49
C TYR A 407 -1.02 -2.23 -19.67
N GLU A 408 -2.15 -1.92 -20.28
CA GLU A 408 -2.57 -2.42 -21.59
C GLU A 408 -2.42 -1.29 -22.62
N TYR A 409 -1.72 -1.54 -23.72
CA TYR A 409 -1.56 -0.59 -24.81
C TYR A 409 -2.90 -0.39 -25.56
N ARG A 410 -3.28 0.85 -25.77
CA ARG A 410 -4.59 1.22 -26.37
C ARG A 410 -4.48 1.92 -27.71
N GLY A 411 -3.27 2.19 -28.17
CA GLY A 411 -3.07 2.79 -29.48
C GLY A 411 -3.15 1.81 -30.65
N PRO A 412 -2.92 2.29 -31.88
CA PRO A 412 -2.79 1.42 -33.05
C PRO A 412 -1.69 0.39 -32.82
N LYS A 413 -2.03 -0.89 -32.95
CA LYS A 413 -1.07 -1.98 -32.73
C LYS A 413 -0.03 -2.00 -33.84
N PRO A 414 1.25 -2.24 -33.55
CA PRO A 414 2.27 -2.42 -34.59
C PRO A 414 1.86 -3.57 -35.50
N ARG A 415 1.95 -3.35 -36.81
CA ARG A 415 1.81 -4.45 -37.80
C ARG A 415 2.99 -5.39 -37.60
N ASN A 416 2.72 -6.65 -37.33
CA ASN A 416 3.75 -7.70 -37.24
C ASN A 416 4.38 -7.98 -38.60
#